data_030fdba415052bc5eea446e7271e3bf8
#
_entry.id   030fdba415052bc5eea446e7271e3bf8
#
_cell.length_a   1.000
_cell.length_b   1.000
_cell.length_c   1.000
_cell.angle_alpha   90.00
_cell.angle_beta   90.00
_cell.angle_gamma   90.00
#
_symmetry.space_group_name_H-M   'P 1'
#
loop_
_entity.id
_entity.type
_entity.pdbx_description
1 polymer ?
#
loop_
_entity_poly.entity_id
_entity_poly.type
_entity_poly.pdbx_seq_one_letter_code
_entity_poly.pdbx_strand_id
1 'polypeptide(L)' 'MRKSPKFSPEVIERAVRMVFDAKDQYPSQWAAIESIAGKIGCTAETLRKWVRQGERDSGA' A
#
# COMPACT_ATOMS: atom_id res chain seq x y z
N MET A 1 22.68 -11.09 0.63
CA MET A 1 22.15 -10.79 0.98
C MET A 1 21.13 -10.39 0.80
N ARG A 2 20.57 -10.38 1.04
CA ARG A 2 19.58 -10.03 0.87
C ARG A 2 19.42 -8.79 0.61
N LYS A 3 18.89 -8.42 -0.21
CA LYS A 3 18.82 -7.18 -0.36
C LYS A 3 17.88 -6.56 0.48
N SER A 4 18.11 -5.48 1.04
CA SER A 4 17.12 -4.91 1.86
C SER A 4 16.05 -4.31 0.99
N PRO A 5 14.83 -4.33 1.47
CA PRO A 5 13.76 -3.75 0.72
C PRO A 5 13.99 -2.26 0.61
N LYS A 6 13.55 -1.73 -0.48
CA LYS A 6 13.61 -0.35 -0.70
C LYS A 6 12.81 0.42 0.30
N PHE A 7 11.82 -0.20 0.88
CA PHE A 7 10.88 0.48 1.75
C PHE A 7 10.95 -0.10 3.14
N SER A 8 11.03 0.78 4.13
CA SER A 8 11.04 0.33 5.50
C SER A 8 9.64 -0.07 5.93
N PRO A 9 9.53 -0.82 7.02
CA PRO A 9 8.20 -1.19 7.52
C PRO A 9 7.33 0.01 7.80
N GLU A 10 7.93 1.10 8.24
CA GLU A 10 7.18 2.33 8.49
C GLU A 10 6.56 2.87 7.23
N VAL A 11 7.33 2.88 6.16
CA VAL A 11 6.82 3.38 4.89
C VAL A 11 5.70 2.49 4.39
N ILE A 12 5.87 1.19 4.51
CA ILE A 12 4.87 0.24 4.06
C ILE A 12 3.57 0.46 4.83
N GLU A 13 3.67 0.59 6.12
CA GLU A 13 2.49 0.77 6.95
C GLU A 13 1.79 2.07 6.60
N ARG A 14 2.56 3.12 6.41
CA ARG A 14 1.99 4.41 6.05
C ARG A 14 1.29 4.35 4.70
N ALA A 15 1.90 3.65 3.75
CA ALA A 15 1.30 3.52 2.44
C ALA A 15 -0.04 2.80 2.51
N VAL A 16 -0.09 1.73 3.27
CA VAL A 16 -1.33 0.98 3.42
C VAL A 16 -2.41 1.86 4.06
N ARG A 17 -2.02 2.61 5.06
CA ARG A 17 -2.97 3.48 5.72
C ARG A 17 -3.49 4.54 4.77
N MET A 18 -2.62 5.07 3.93
CA MET A 18 -3.03 6.07 2.96
C MET A 18 -4.06 5.50 2.00
N VAL A 19 -3.90 4.26 1.62
CA VAL A 19 -4.87 3.63 0.73
C VAL A 19 -6.23 3.54 1.41
N PHE A 20 -6.24 3.10 2.65
CA PHE A 20 -7.50 2.98 3.37
C PHE A 20 -8.18 4.34 3.55
N ASP A 21 -7.39 5.35 3.86
CA ASP A 21 -7.94 6.68 4.08
C ASP A 21 -8.45 7.31 2.79
N ALA A 22 -7.84 6.98 1.68
CA ALA A 22 -8.14 7.62 0.42
C ALA A 22 -9.18 6.88 -0.40
N LYS A 23 -9.65 5.74 0.08
CA LYS A 23 -10.53 4.95 -0.78
C LYS A 23 -11.81 5.67 -1.15
N ASP A 24 -12.24 6.60 -0.34
CA ASP A 24 -13.45 7.37 -0.66
C ASP A 24 -13.19 8.42 -1.71
N GLN A 25 -11.94 8.76 -1.93
CA GLN A 25 -11.58 9.79 -2.89
C GLN A 25 -11.33 9.23 -4.28
N TYR A 26 -11.33 7.93 -4.41
CA TYR A 26 -11.07 7.28 -5.68
C TYR A 26 -12.24 6.38 -6.04
N PRO A 27 -12.46 6.16 -7.32
CA PRO A 27 -13.58 5.32 -7.74
C PRO A 27 -13.43 3.86 -7.31
N SER A 28 -12.22 3.43 -7.04
CA SER A 28 -12.03 2.06 -6.61
C SER A 28 -10.77 1.97 -5.78
N GLN A 29 -10.64 0.87 -5.05
CA GLN A 29 -9.46 0.66 -4.26
C GLN A 29 -8.22 0.56 -5.15
N TRP A 30 -8.38 -0.06 -6.31
CA TRP A 30 -7.26 -0.20 -7.23
C TRP A 30 -6.76 1.16 -7.69
N ALA A 31 -7.68 2.08 -7.98
CA ALA A 31 -7.29 3.42 -8.38
C ALA A 31 -6.48 4.11 -7.29
N ALA A 32 -6.91 3.94 -6.04
CA ALA A 32 -6.19 4.52 -4.93
C ALA A 32 -4.81 3.91 -4.80
N ILE A 33 -4.73 2.60 -4.97
CA ILE A 33 -3.46 1.90 -4.87
C ILE A 33 -2.49 2.40 -5.95
N GLU A 34 -2.98 2.52 -7.16
CA GLU A 34 -2.14 2.98 -8.25
C GLU A 34 -1.60 4.38 -8.00
N SER A 35 -2.47 5.25 -7.53
CA SER A 35 -2.07 6.63 -7.30
C SER A 35 -1.03 6.72 -6.19
N ILE A 36 -1.28 6.03 -5.11
CA ILE A 36 -0.38 6.10 -3.97
C ILE A 36 0.93 5.38 -4.25
N ALA A 37 0.87 4.27 -4.97
CA ALA A 37 2.09 3.56 -5.33
C ALA A 37 3.01 4.46 -6.14
N GLY A 38 2.44 5.24 -7.03
CA GLY A 38 3.24 6.17 -7.83
C GLY A 38 3.93 7.21 -6.97
N LYS A 39 3.23 7.67 -5.95
CA LYS A 39 3.80 8.67 -5.06
C LYS A 39 4.94 8.12 -4.23
N ILE A 40 4.80 6.88 -3.82
CA ILE A 40 5.81 6.25 -2.98
C ILE A 40 6.97 5.75 -3.81
N GLY A 41 6.71 5.40 -5.05
CA GLY A 41 7.76 4.89 -5.92
C GLY A 41 7.78 3.38 -6.01
N CYS A 42 6.67 2.74 -5.73
CA CYS A 42 6.59 1.29 -5.88
C CYS A 42 5.54 0.97 -6.93
N THR A 43 5.44 -0.31 -7.25
CA THR A 43 4.43 -0.72 -8.22
C THR A 43 3.10 -0.91 -7.52
N ALA A 44 2.04 -0.78 -8.29
CA ALA A 44 0.71 -0.96 -7.74
C ALA A 44 0.53 -2.37 -7.20
N GLU A 45 1.11 -3.34 -7.86
CA GLU A 45 1.01 -4.71 -7.39
C GLU A 45 1.67 -4.91 -6.04
N THR A 46 2.80 -4.29 -5.84
CA THR A 46 3.49 -4.39 -4.57
C THR A 46 2.64 -3.77 -3.46
N LEU A 47 2.11 -2.59 -3.72
CA LEU A 47 1.28 -1.94 -2.72
C LEU A 47 0.03 -2.73 -2.44
N ARG A 48 -0.56 -3.32 -3.47
CA ARG A 48 -1.73 -4.14 -3.29
C ARG A 48 -1.45 -5.31 -2.35
N LYS A 49 -0.30 -5.91 -2.50
CA LYS A 49 0.09 -6.99 -1.63
C LYS A 49 0.12 -6.55 -0.18
N TRP A 50 0.72 -5.39 0.05
CA TRP A 50 0.82 -4.86 1.39
C TRP A 50 -0.57 -4.56 1.96
N VAL A 51 -1.44 -4.01 1.12
CA VAL A 51 -2.79 -3.68 1.56
C VAL A 51 -3.55 -4.94 1.96
N ARG A 52 -3.43 -5.98 1.15
CA ARG A 52 -4.11 -7.21 1.48
C ARG A 52 -3.61 -7.81 2.78
N GLN A 53 -2.32 -7.70 2.99
CA GLN A 53 -1.74 -8.21 4.21
C GLN A 53 -2.24 -7.42 5.40
N GLY A 54 -2.34 -6.12 5.25
CA GLY A 54 -2.86 -5.28 6.31
C GLY A 54 -4.30 -5.58 6.63
N GLU A 55 -5.10 -5.85 5.60
CA GLU A 55 -6.50 -6.20 5.81
C GLU A 55 -6.60 -7.50 6.58
N ARG A 56 -5.75 -8.45 6.24
CA ARG A 56 -5.77 -9.71 6.92
C ARG A 56 -5.43 -9.57 8.37
N ASP A 57 -4.38 -8.79 8.66
CA ASP A 57 -3.93 -8.63 10.02
C ASP A 57 -4.94 -7.92 10.89
N SER A 58 -5.57 -6.90 10.38
CA SER A 58 -6.48 -6.15 11.21
C SER A 58 -7.90 -6.64 11.08
N GLY A 59 -8.22 -7.28 9.99
CA GLY A 59 -9.57 -7.71 9.78
C GLY A 59 -9.95 -8.93 10.56
N ALA A 60 -9.01 -9.54 11.06
CA ALA A 60 -9.20 -10.81 11.75
C ALA A 60 -10.54 -10.99 12.42
#